data_b673f70b31dafe1786f595edd5a06adf
#
_entry.id   b673f70b31dafe1786f595edd5a06adf
#
_cell.length_a   1.000
_cell.length_b   1.000
_cell.length_c   1.000
_cell.angle_alpha   90.00
_cell.angle_beta   90.00
_cell.angle_gamma   90.00
#
_symmetry.space_group_name_H-M   'P 1'
#
loop_
_entity.id
_entity.type
_entity.pdbx_description
1 polymer ?
#
loop_
_entity_poly.entity_id
_entity_poly.type
_entity_poly.pdbx_seq_one_letter_code
_entity_poly.pdbx_strand_id
1 'polypeptide(L)'
;MTIARKWTLRYLLVSTLLFLVAGLMGAALRNSLADFGRMSDEYYYAIMTVHGLGAFVGWGAFAVMGASIWILAKLGFEPRKFGTLMFATTFWSMVVGVVLIVISTLFMKFGGSWVALYPLPFHPAGVWSNTASFIFVSGVLLAGVAIITWCIGIWHTVLGPGLGAERDGFLTKTGMALGFGYLWKKKFPTSKPLPFPVIPLTVIAIDMIIATVPLAVLLVQNLVQIINPDLSVDPLLAKNILWWFGHPVVYLLLFPAVAVYYYLIPKYAKRPLVAGGVIAVAWTVAVIANVLVWAHHVYLDYPDHTHQGLINTLMQPMTFSLVIPSALSIYSLTFTVLRS
;
A
#
# COMPACT_ATOMS: atom_id res chain seq x y z
N MET A 1 -24.61 5.88 -14.81
CA MET A 1 -23.49 5.85 -13.80
C MET A 1 -22.23 5.44 -14.54
N THR A 2 -21.14 6.25 -14.47
CA THR A 2 -19.86 5.93 -15.16
C THR A 2 -19.22 4.65 -14.58
N ILE A 3 -18.35 4.02 -15.36
CA ILE A 3 -17.63 2.80 -14.93
C ILE A 3 -16.81 3.09 -13.67
N ALA A 4 -16.10 4.21 -13.63
CA ALA A 4 -15.33 4.63 -12.46
C ALA A 4 -16.19 4.77 -11.20
N ARG A 5 -17.36 5.44 -11.29
CA ARG A 5 -18.30 5.58 -10.16
C ARG A 5 -18.80 4.23 -9.66
N LYS A 6 -19.07 3.28 -10.57
CA LYS A 6 -19.54 1.94 -10.22
C LYS A 6 -18.48 1.18 -9.40
N TRP A 7 -17.21 1.21 -9.83
CA TRP A 7 -16.13 0.58 -9.10
C TRP A 7 -15.83 1.28 -7.77
N THR A 8 -15.74 2.62 -7.75
CA THR A 8 -15.57 3.39 -6.52
C THR A 8 -16.59 2.98 -5.45
N LEU A 9 -17.88 2.91 -5.79
CA LEU A 9 -18.91 2.53 -4.83
C LEU A 9 -18.73 1.10 -4.31
N ARG A 10 -18.38 0.13 -5.16
CA ARG A 10 -18.11 -1.23 -4.73
C ARG A 10 -16.98 -1.30 -3.71
N TYR A 11 -15.85 -0.63 -4.00
CA TYR A 11 -14.70 -0.58 -3.09
C TYR A 11 -15.08 0.06 -1.75
N LEU A 12 -15.76 1.19 -1.76
CA LEU A 12 -16.12 1.90 -0.54
C LEU A 12 -17.16 1.14 0.31
N LEU A 13 -18.12 0.45 -0.33
CA LEU A 13 -19.10 -0.37 0.40
C LEU A 13 -18.42 -1.54 1.12
N VAL A 14 -17.54 -2.28 0.43
CA VAL A 14 -16.77 -3.37 1.05
C VAL A 14 -15.84 -2.83 2.14
N SER A 15 -15.14 -1.73 1.88
CA SER A 15 -14.30 -1.05 2.87
C SER A 15 -15.08 -0.71 4.15
N THR A 16 -16.25 -0.10 4.03
CA THR A 16 -17.08 0.27 5.19
C THR A 16 -17.53 -0.96 5.97
N LEU A 17 -17.95 -2.02 5.29
CA LEU A 17 -18.32 -3.28 5.96
C LEU A 17 -17.13 -3.86 6.74
N LEU A 18 -15.97 -3.94 6.12
CA LEU A 18 -14.76 -4.48 6.76
C LEU A 18 -14.26 -3.60 7.91
N PHE A 19 -14.45 -2.28 7.83
CA PHE A 19 -14.19 -1.36 8.94
C PHE A 19 -15.04 -1.70 10.17
N LEU A 20 -16.33 -1.90 9.99
CA LEU A 20 -17.24 -2.25 11.08
C LEU A 20 -16.85 -3.59 11.72
N VAL A 21 -16.56 -4.61 10.89
CA VAL A 21 -16.14 -5.93 11.37
C VAL A 21 -14.80 -5.85 12.12
N ALA A 22 -13.80 -5.18 11.54
CA ALA A 22 -12.51 -4.99 12.19
C ALA A 22 -12.64 -4.20 13.50
N GLY A 23 -13.49 -3.16 13.54
CA GLY A 23 -13.80 -2.39 14.76
C GLY A 23 -14.38 -3.26 15.88
N LEU A 24 -15.34 -4.12 15.57
CA LEU A 24 -15.92 -5.06 16.53
C LEU A 24 -14.87 -6.05 17.05
N MET A 25 -13.99 -6.56 16.19
CA MET A 25 -12.88 -7.42 16.61
C MET A 25 -11.92 -6.70 17.55
N GLY A 26 -11.58 -5.43 17.26
CA GLY A 26 -10.76 -4.60 18.15
C GLY A 26 -11.40 -4.38 19.53
N ALA A 27 -12.72 -4.14 19.56
CA ALA A 27 -13.46 -4.04 20.80
C ALA A 27 -13.44 -5.35 21.60
N ALA A 28 -13.61 -6.51 20.94
CA ALA A 28 -13.52 -7.82 21.58
C ALA A 28 -12.13 -8.07 22.18
N LEU A 29 -11.05 -7.74 21.47
CA LEU A 29 -9.67 -7.81 21.98
C LEU A 29 -9.50 -6.93 23.22
N ARG A 30 -10.01 -5.71 23.18
CA ARG A 30 -9.92 -4.77 24.31
C ARG A 30 -10.69 -5.26 25.52
N ASN A 31 -11.88 -5.82 25.32
CA ASN A 31 -12.67 -6.41 26.41
C ASN A 31 -11.94 -7.60 27.05
N SER A 32 -11.28 -8.45 26.25
CA SER A 32 -10.49 -9.57 26.78
C SER A 32 -9.30 -9.09 27.63
N LEU A 33 -8.62 -8.01 27.22
CA LEU A 33 -7.52 -7.42 28.00
C LEU A 33 -8.01 -6.73 29.28
N ALA A 34 -9.25 -6.28 29.33
CA ALA A 34 -9.85 -5.61 30.48
C ALA A 34 -10.62 -6.60 31.41
N ASP A 35 -10.45 -7.91 31.18
CA ASP A 35 -11.15 -9.00 31.91
C ASP A 35 -12.70 -8.98 31.77
N PHE A 36 -13.25 -8.27 30.82
CA PHE A 36 -14.68 -8.29 30.50
C PHE A 36 -15.08 -9.42 29.53
N GLY A 37 -14.66 -10.64 29.79
CA GLY A 37 -14.88 -11.76 28.88
C GLY A 37 -13.60 -12.25 28.23
N ARG A 38 -12.79 -12.91 29.05
CA ARG A 38 -11.49 -13.47 28.65
C ARG A 38 -11.69 -14.57 27.61
N MET A 39 -11.09 -14.41 26.45
CA MET A 39 -11.01 -15.46 25.43
C MET A 39 -9.73 -16.30 25.62
N SER A 40 -9.67 -17.50 25.03
CA SER A 40 -8.45 -18.28 25.04
C SER A 40 -7.33 -17.58 24.23
N ASP A 41 -6.08 -17.83 24.60
CA ASP A 41 -4.93 -17.20 23.94
C ASP A 41 -4.90 -17.48 22.43
N GLU A 42 -5.27 -18.70 22.01
CA GLU A 42 -5.36 -19.08 20.61
C GLU A 42 -6.32 -18.17 19.83
N TYR A 43 -7.52 -17.92 20.35
CA TYR A 43 -8.49 -17.03 19.73
C TYR A 43 -8.08 -15.58 19.83
N TYR A 44 -7.45 -15.17 20.93
CA TYR A 44 -6.93 -13.81 21.07
C TYR A 44 -5.93 -13.46 19.96
N TYR A 45 -4.91 -14.32 19.73
CA TYR A 45 -3.93 -14.10 18.70
C TYR A 45 -4.48 -14.25 17.28
N ALA A 46 -5.43 -15.15 17.06
CA ALA A 46 -6.11 -15.29 15.78
C ALA A 46 -6.95 -14.03 15.44
N ILE A 47 -7.72 -13.51 16.40
CA ILE A 47 -8.50 -12.28 16.23
C ILE A 47 -7.56 -11.07 16.08
N MET A 48 -6.47 -11.00 16.84
CA MET A 48 -5.47 -9.94 16.68
C MET A 48 -4.87 -9.93 15.26
N THR A 49 -4.57 -11.11 14.70
CA THR A 49 -4.06 -11.25 13.34
C THR A 49 -5.06 -10.73 12.31
N VAL A 50 -6.30 -11.17 12.37
CA VAL A 50 -7.32 -10.75 11.39
C VAL A 50 -7.80 -9.32 11.62
N HIS A 51 -7.79 -8.81 12.85
CA HIS A 51 -8.10 -7.40 13.15
C HIS A 51 -7.09 -6.47 12.48
N GLY A 52 -5.79 -6.73 12.65
CA GLY A 52 -4.73 -5.92 12.03
C GLY A 52 -4.82 -5.90 10.50
N LEU A 53 -4.97 -7.07 9.88
CA LEU A 53 -5.15 -7.19 8.42
C LEU A 53 -6.49 -6.63 7.96
N GLY A 54 -7.56 -6.85 8.71
CA GLY A 54 -8.88 -6.31 8.42
C GLY A 54 -8.92 -4.78 8.44
N ALA A 55 -8.21 -4.15 9.38
CA ALA A 55 -8.09 -2.70 9.45
C ALA A 55 -7.21 -2.15 8.32
N PHE A 56 -6.07 -2.77 8.02
CA PHE A 56 -5.13 -2.26 7.02
C PHE A 56 -5.53 -2.66 5.60
N VAL A 57 -5.63 -3.95 5.30
CA VAL A 57 -5.91 -4.48 3.96
C VAL A 57 -7.42 -4.41 3.68
N GLY A 58 -8.24 -4.85 4.63
CA GLY A 58 -9.69 -4.88 4.47
C GLY A 58 -10.31 -3.50 4.35
N TRP A 59 -10.14 -2.65 5.34
CA TRP A 59 -10.71 -1.30 5.33
C TRP A 59 -9.86 -0.32 4.54
N GLY A 60 -8.61 -0.10 4.99
CA GLY A 60 -7.77 0.99 4.51
C GLY A 60 -7.45 0.88 3.03
N ALA A 61 -6.95 -0.29 2.57
CA ALA A 61 -6.59 -0.47 1.16
C ALA A 61 -7.80 -0.38 0.23
N PHE A 62 -8.94 -1.01 0.56
CA PHE A 62 -10.16 -0.84 -0.24
C PHE A 62 -10.61 0.61 -0.32
N ALA A 63 -10.56 1.38 0.80
CA ALA A 63 -10.94 2.79 0.82
C ALA A 63 -10.09 3.61 -0.14
N VAL A 64 -8.76 3.52 -0.03
CA VAL A 64 -7.85 4.35 -0.83
C VAL A 64 -7.81 3.93 -2.30
N MET A 65 -7.94 2.64 -2.59
CA MET A 65 -8.06 2.14 -3.97
C MET A 65 -9.32 2.66 -4.64
N GLY A 66 -10.45 2.62 -3.95
CA GLY A 66 -11.71 3.19 -4.44
C GLY A 66 -11.65 4.72 -4.62
N ALA A 67 -11.08 5.43 -3.65
CA ALA A 67 -10.89 6.88 -3.71
C ALA A 67 -9.98 7.30 -4.86
N SER A 68 -8.92 6.52 -5.15
CA SER A 68 -8.01 6.77 -6.27
C SER A 68 -8.72 6.70 -7.62
N ILE A 69 -9.56 5.69 -7.83
CA ILE A 69 -10.38 5.57 -9.05
C ILE A 69 -11.31 6.78 -9.18
N TRP A 70 -11.93 7.19 -8.09
CA TRP A 70 -12.83 8.35 -8.07
C TRP A 70 -12.11 9.65 -8.41
N ILE A 71 -10.93 9.90 -7.82
CA ILE A 71 -10.16 11.12 -8.06
C ILE A 71 -9.69 11.17 -9.52
N LEU A 72 -9.12 10.08 -10.04
CA LEU A 72 -8.67 10.03 -11.43
C LEU A 72 -9.82 10.37 -12.38
N ALA A 73 -11.01 9.80 -12.19
CA ALA A 73 -12.19 10.11 -12.99
C ALA A 73 -12.61 11.59 -12.85
N LYS A 74 -12.54 12.18 -11.63
CA LYS A 74 -12.82 13.60 -11.41
C LYS A 74 -11.83 14.54 -12.10
N LEU A 75 -10.63 14.08 -12.34
CA LEU A 75 -9.58 14.80 -13.06
C LEU A 75 -9.60 14.55 -14.58
N GLY A 76 -10.56 13.76 -15.07
CA GLY A 76 -10.71 13.44 -16.49
C GLY A 76 -9.94 12.20 -16.96
N PHE A 77 -9.36 11.42 -16.03
CA PHE A 77 -8.69 10.15 -16.32
C PHE A 77 -9.66 8.99 -16.13
N GLU A 78 -10.45 8.69 -17.16
CA GLU A 78 -11.39 7.56 -17.11
C GLU A 78 -10.69 6.23 -17.46
N PRO A 79 -10.92 5.15 -16.67
CA PRO A 79 -10.34 3.85 -16.96
C PRO A 79 -10.92 3.26 -18.25
N ARG A 80 -10.05 2.84 -19.16
CA ARG A 80 -10.40 2.11 -20.38
C ARG A 80 -10.65 0.62 -20.07
N LYS A 81 -10.99 -0.17 -21.09
CA LYS A 81 -11.29 -1.62 -20.95
C LYS A 81 -10.23 -2.35 -20.13
N PHE A 82 -8.93 -2.20 -20.46
CA PHE A 82 -7.85 -2.86 -19.71
C PHE A 82 -7.71 -2.33 -18.29
N GLY A 83 -7.71 -1.01 -18.06
CA GLY A 83 -7.69 -0.44 -16.72
C GLY A 83 -8.90 -0.88 -15.87
N THR A 84 -10.08 -0.96 -16.50
CA THR A 84 -11.29 -1.49 -15.85
C THR A 84 -11.13 -2.96 -15.46
N LEU A 85 -10.53 -3.79 -16.33
CA LEU A 85 -10.22 -5.18 -16.03
C LEU A 85 -9.25 -5.27 -14.84
N MET A 86 -8.21 -4.46 -14.83
CA MET A 86 -7.25 -4.44 -13.70
C MET A 86 -7.94 -4.07 -12.38
N PHE A 87 -8.79 -3.05 -12.35
CA PHE A 87 -9.54 -2.71 -11.14
C PHE A 87 -10.56 -3.80 -10.73
N ALA A 88 -11.16 -4.50 -11.69
CA ALA A 88 -12.01 -5.64 -11.40
C ALA A 88 -11.21 -6.81 -10.79
N THR A 89 -10.06 -7.13 -11.37
CA THR A 89 -9.14 -8.16 -10.85
C THR A 89 -8.67 -7.79 -9.45
N THR A 90 -8.25 -6.54 -9.23
CA THR A 90 -7.89 -6.02 -7.90
C THR A 90 -9.00 -6.28 -6.87
N PHE A 91 -10.23 -5.88 -7.20
CA PHE A 91 -11.36 -6.02 -6.30
C PHE A 91 -11.60 -7.47 -5.90
N TRP A 92 -11.70 -8.37 -6.87
CA TRP A 92 -12.01 -9.77 -6.59
C TRP A 92 -10.85 -10.52 -5.96
N SER A 93 -9.60 -10.28 -6.38
CA SER A 93 -8.43 -10.88 -5.72
C SER A 93 -8.35 -10.45 -4.25
N MET A 94 -8.62 -9.18 -3.95
CA MET A 94 -8.63 -8.68 -2.57
C MET A 94 -9.77 -9.30 -1.76
N VAL A 95 -10.99 -9.40 -2.32
CA VAL A 95 -12.14 -10.03 -1.64
C VAL A 95 -11.83 -11.49 -1.32
N VAL A 96 -11.34 -12.27 -2.30
CA VAL A 96 -10.99 -13.67 -2.08
C VAL A 96 -9.85 -13.79 -1.08
N GLY A 97 -8.81 -12.94 -1.19
CA GLY A 97 -7.69 -12.90 -0.24
C GLY A 97 -8.15 -12.67 1.20
N VAL A 98 -9.02 -11.67 1.43
CA VAL A 98 -9.60 -11.39 2.76
C VAL A 98 -10.42 -12.58 3.28
N VAL A 99 -11.23 -13.22 2.42
CA VAL A 99 -12.00 -14.41 2.82
C VAL A 99 -11.09 -15.55 3.25
N LEU A 100 -10.01 -15.83 2.52
CA LEU A 100 -9.04 -16.88 2.91
C LEU A 100 -8.35 -16.54 4.24
N ILE A 101 -7.96 -15.29 4.45
CA ILE A 101 -7.37 -14.83 5.72
C ILE A 101 -8.37 -15.03 6.88
N VAL A 102 -9.63 -14.66 6.69
CA VAL A 102 -10.68 -14.86 7.71
C VAL A 102 -10.89 -16.34 7.99
N ILE A 103 -10.95 -17.20 6.99
CA ILE A 103 -11.08 -18.66 7.17
C ILE A 103 -9.91 -19.20 7.98
N SER A 104 -8.67 -18.89 7.58
CA SER A 104 -7.47 -19.36 8.26
C SER A 104 -7.40 -18.89 9.71
N THR A 105 -7.72 -17.63 9.99
CA THR A 105 -7.61 -17.05 11.34
C THR A 105 -8.77 -17.47 12.25
N LEU A 106 -10.02 -17.18 11.89
CA LEU A 106 -11.15 -17.36 12.78
C LEU A 106 -11.59 -18.83 12.90
N PHE A 107 -11.48 -19.62 11.83
CA PHE A 107 -11.95 -21.02 11.85
C PHE A 107 -10.83 -22.04 12.07
N MET A 108 -9.57 -21.68 11.72
CA MET A 108 -8.41 -22.57 11.85
C MET A 108 -7.36 -22.05 12.84
N LYS A 109 -7.68 -20.94 13.57
CA LYS A 109 -6.88 -20.38 14.67
C LYS A 109 -5.46 -19.93 14.26
N PHE A 110 -5.23 -19.53 13.00
CA PHE A 110 -3.95 -19.01 12.61
C PHE A 110 -3.66 -17.69 13.36
N GLY A 111 -2.68 -17.73 14.26
CA GLY A 111 -2.32 -16.63 15.15
C GLY A 111 -0.92 -16.05 14.89
N GLY A 112 -0.37 -16.24 13.68
CA GLY A 112 1.01 -15.83 13.34
C GLY A 112 1.24 -14.32 13.22
N SER A 113 0.34 -13.49 13.72
CA SER A 113 0.37 -12.03 13.60
C SER A 113 0.11 -11.54 12.15
N TRP A 114 -0.15 -10.26 12.02
CA TRP A 114 -0.43 -9.63 10.72
C TRP A 114 0.81 -9.56 9.80
N VAL A 115 2.02 -9.58 10.36
CA VAL A 115 3.28 -9.61 9.60
C VAL A 115 3.69 -11.02 9.20
N ALA A 116 3.18 -12.05 9.89
CA ALA A 116 3.48 -13.47 9.64
C ALA A 116 4.96 -13.73 9.31
N LEU A 117 5.85 -13.17 10.16
CA LEU A 117 7.30 -13.23 9.95
C LEU A 117 7.79 -14.68 9.94
N TYR A 118 8.59 -15.02 8.94
CA TYR A 118 9.29 -16.29 8.90
C TYR A 118 10.09 -16.52 10.21
N PRO A 119 10.07 -17.69 10.85
CA PRO A 119 9.44 -18.95 10.41
C PRO A 119 8.00 -19.20 10.94
N LEU A 120 7.31 -18.24 11.52
CA LEU A 120 6.01 -18.42 12.18
C LEU A 120 4.95 -19.15 11.34
N PRO A 121 4.81 -18.92 10.01
CA PRO A 121 3.83 -19.66 9.22
C PRO A 121 4.04 -21.19 9.25
N PHE A 122 5.25 -21.67 9.51
CA PHE A 122 5.65 -23.10 9.40
C PHE A 122 5.90 -23.78 10.74
N HIS A 123 6.02 -23.01 11.82
CA HIS A 123 6.32 -23.51 13.16
C HIS A 123 5.21 -23.16 14.15
N PRO A 124 4.00 -23.71 13.95
CA PRO A 124 2.82 -23.33 14.73
C PRO A 124 2.84 -23.85 16.18
N ALA A 125 3.85 -24.62 16.56
CA ALA A 125 3.96 -25.26 17.88
C ALA A 125 2.69 -26.01 18.33
N GLY A 126 1.92 -26.56 17.38
CA GLY A 126 0.67 -27.27 17.65
C GLY A 126 -0.57 -26.35 17.78
N VAL A 127 -0.43 -25.03 17.68
CA VAL A 127 -1.56 -24.09 17.84
C VAL A 127 -2.47 -24.07 16.62
N TRP A 128 -1.91 -24.13 15.42
CA TRP A 128 -2.67 -24.23 14.16
C TRP A 128 -2.06 -25.26 13.21
N SER A 129 -2.78 -25.62 12.16
CA SER A 129 -2.31 -26.63 11.18
C SER A 129 -1.51 -25.99 10.04
N ASN A 130 -0.69 -26.80 9.34
CA ASN A 130 -0.04 -26.37 8.08
C ASN A 130 -1.06 -25.97 7.02
N THR A 131 -2.25 -26.55 7.00
CA THR A 131 -3.34 -26.13 6.12
C THR A 131 -3.78 -24.69 6.43
N ALA A 132 -3.85 -24.32 7.71
CA ALA A 132 -4.16 -22.94 8.10
C ALA A 132 -3.10 -21.97 7.57
N SER A 133 -1.82 -22.32 7.70
CA SER A 133 -0.71 -21.54 7.16
C SER A 133 -0.79 -21.41 5.64
N PHE A 134 -1.06 -22.50 4.93
CA PHE A 134 -1.21 -22.50 3.48
C PHE A 134 -2.34 -21.58 3.02
N ILE A 135 -3.50 -21.65 3.65
CA ILE A 135 -4.67 -20.81 3.31
C ILE A 135 -4.35 -19.34 3.64
N PHE A 136 -3.70 -19.05 4.78
CA PHE A 136 -3.30 -17.70 5.16
C PHE A 136 -2.35 -17.09 4.13
N VAL A 137 -1.25 -17.77 3.83
CA VAL A 137 -0.23 -17.29 2.87
C VAL A 137 -0.83 -17.10 1.48
N SER A 138 -1.72 -18.01 1.05
CA SER A 138 -2.47 -17.87 -0.21
C SER A 138 -3.34 -16.62 -0.22
N GLY A 139 -4.01 -16.32 0.90
CA GLY A 139 -4.82 -15.10 1.07
C GLY A 139 -3.98 -13.82 0.97
N VAL A 140 -2.81 -13.80 1.62
CA VAL A 140 -1.86 -12.66 1.54
C VAL A 140 -1.28 -12.52 0.13
N LEU A 141 -0.96 -13.62 -0.55
CA LEU A 141 -0.50 -13.60 -1.94
C LEU A 141 -1.55 -12.99 -2.88
N LEU A 142 -2.84 -13.33 -2.71
CA LEU A 142 -3.93 -12.73 -3.48
C LEU A 142 -4.10 -11.23 -3.19
N ALA A 143 -3.87 -10.79 -1.96
CA ALA A 143 -3.81 -9.36 -1.63
C ALA A 143 -2.63 -8.67 -2.36
N GLY A 144 -1.48 -9.35 -2.46
CA GLY A 144 -0.35 -8.88 -3.27
C GLY A 144 -0.69 -8.75 -4.76
N VAL A 145 -1.37 -9.75 -5.34
CA VAL A 145 -1.88 -9.68 -6.72
C VAL A 145 -2.83 -8.50 -6.89
N ALA A 146 -3.69 -8.24 -5.91
CA ALA A 146 -4.59 -7.09 -5.94
C ALA A 146 -3.82 -5.75 -5.94
N ILE A 147 -2.76 -5.61 -5.13
CA ILE A 147 -1.92 -4.41 -5.12
C ILE A 147 -1.27 -4.20 -6.50
N ILE A 148 -0.64 -5.24 -7.07
CA ILE A 148 0.01 -5.14 -8.38
C ILE A 148 -0.98 -4.75 -9.47
N THR A 149 -2.15 -5.40 -9.52
CA THR A 149 -3.16 -5.12 -10.55
C THR A 149 -3.76 -3.72 -10.38
N TRP A 150 -3.91 -3.23 -9.14
CA TRP A 150 -4.30 -1.84 -8.88
C TRP A 150 -3.25 -0.86 -9.43
N CYS A 151 -1.97 -1.09 -9.16
CA CYS A 151 -0.88 -0.26 -9.68
C CYS A 151 -0.88 -0.21 -11.20
N ILE A 152 -1.01 -1.35 -11.86
CA ILE A 152 -1.13 -1.44 -13.33
C ILE A 152 -2.36 -0.67 -13.81
N GLY A 153 -3.50 -0.79 -13.11
CA GLY A 153 -4.73 -0.05 -13.40
C GLY A 153 -4.54 1.48 -13.31
N ILE A 154 -3.88 1.97 -12.25
CA ILE A 154 -3.50 3.39 -12.09
C ILE A 154 -2.62 3.85 -13.24
N TRP A 155 -1.50 3.13 -13.50
CA TRP A 155 -0.57 3.46 -14.58
C TRP A 155 -1.26 3.52 -15.94
N HIS A 156 -2.00 2.48 -16.29
CA HIS A 156 -2.72 2.43 -17.56
C HIS A 156 -3.74 3.57 -17.70
N THR A 157 -4.39 3.95 -16.60
CA THR A 157 -5.37 5.05 -16.60
C THR A 157 -4.69 6.40 -16.74
N VAL A 158 -3.58 6.64 -16.01
CA VAL A 158 -2.84 7.90 -16.04
C VAL A 158 -2.07 8.09 -17.34
N LEU A 159 -1.37 7.05 -17.84
CA LEU A 159 -0.57 7.14 -19.07
C LEU A 159 -1.40 6.99 -20.36
N GLY A 160 -2.71 6.94 -20.23
CA GLY A 160 -3.64 6.91 -21.36
C GLY A 160 -3.60 8.18 -22.21
N PRO A 161 -4.45 8.30 -23.27
CA PRO A 161 -4.42 9.43 -24.21
C PRO A 161 -4.74 10.80 -23.60
N GLY A 162 -5.29 10.85 -22.38
CA GLY A 162 -5.53 12.14 -21.70
C GLY A 162 -4.25 12.85 -21.25
N LEU A 163 -3.10 12.16 -21.34
CA LEU A 163 -1.80 12.66 -20.90
C LEU A 163 -0.91 12.97 -22.10
N GLY A 164 -0.76 14.23 -22.43
CA GLY A 164 0.15 14.68 -23.48
C GLY A 164 -0.34 14.41 -24.92
N ALA A 165 0.51 14.72 -25.90
CA ALA A 165 0.23 14.39 -27.28
C ALA A 165 0.30 12.86 -27.48
N GLU A 166 -0.47 12.33 -28.43
CA GLU A 166 -0.40 10.90 -28.80
C GLU A 166 1.00 10.44 -29.19
N ARG A 167 1.86 11.38 -29.58
CA ARG A 167 3.26 11.16 -29.99
C ARG A 167 4.24 11.04 -28.82
N ASP A 168 3.84 11.37 -27.58
CA ASP A 168 4.75 11.29 -26.44
C ASP A 168 5.02 9.84 -26.06
N GLY A 169 6.30 9.47 -25.99
CA GLY A 169 6.74 8.14 -25.59
C GLY A 169 6.42 7.82 -24.13
N PHE A 170 6.44 6.54 -23.79
CA PHE A 170 6.15 6.04 -22.43
C PHE A 170 6.98 6.74 -21.34
N LEU A 171 8.30 6.91 -21.55
CA LEU A 171 9.18 7.57 -20.57
C LEU A 171 8.82 9.03 -20.35
N THR A 172 8.44 9.76 -21.40
CA THR A 172 7.99 11.15 -21.30
C THR A 172 6.71 11.24 -20.46
N LYS A 173 5.71 10.42 -20.77
CA LYS A 173 4.45 10.37 -20.02
C LYS A 173 4.68 10.00 -18.54
N THR A 174 5.56 9.03 -18.29
CA THR A 174 5.96 8.65 -16.93
C THR A 174 6.61 9.82 -16.20
N GLY A 175 7.56 10.51 -16.78
CA GLY A 175 8.18 11.68 -16.19
C GLY A 175 7.17 12.81 -15.90
N MET A 176 6.18 13.00 -16.78
CA MET A 176 5.10 13.96 -16.54
C MET A 176 4.22 13.52 -15.34
N ALA A 177 3.89 12.25 -15.27
CA ALA A 177 3.08 11.68 -14.17
C ALA A 177 3.81 11.74 -12.82
N LEU A 178 5.14 11.71 -12.80
CA LEU A 178 5.99 11.94 -11.63
C LEU A 178 6.17 13.43 -11.27
N GLY A 179 5.62 14.33 -12.04
CA GLY A 179 5.74 15.77 -11.80
C GLY A 179 6.97 16.44 -12.40
N PHE A 180 7.78 15.74 -13.19
CA PHE A 180 8.99 16.32 -13.79
C PHE A 180 8.70 17.47 -14.75
N GLY A 181 7.48 17.59 -15.29
CA GLY A 181 7.03 18.75 -16.05
C GLY A 181 7.07 20.07 -15.28
N TYR A 182 7.01 20.03 -13.94
CA TYR A 182 7.18 21.20 -13.08
C TYR A 182 8.64 21.62 -12.92
N LEU A 183 9.60 20.68 -13.07
CA LEU A 183 11.04 20.87 -12.85
C LEU A 183 11.76 21.20 -14.15
N TRP A 184 11.44 20.48 -15.23
CA TRP A 184 12.14 20.55 -16.51
C TRP A 184 11.19 20.88 -17.66
N LYS A 185 10.60 22.08 -17.62
CA LYS A 185 9.63 22.57 -18.60
C LYS A 185 10.07 22.45 -20.07
N LYS A 186 11.38 22.59 -20.35
CA LYS A 186 11.94 22.44 -21.72
C LYS A 186 11.92 21.00 -22.20
N LYS A 187 12.18 20.04 -21.31
CA LYS A 187 12.25 18.60 -21.64
C LYS A 187 10.86 17.94 -21.62
N PHE A 188 9.96 18.48 -20.82
CA PHE A 188 8.58 18.01 -20.67
C PHE A 188 7.61 19.17 -20.98
N PRO A 189 7.54 19.63 -22.27
CA PRO A 189 6.67 20.72 -22.63
C PRO A 189 5.22 20.27 -22.52
N THR A 190 4.54 20.73 -21.49
CA THR A 190 3.12 20.52 -21.30
C THR A 190 2.39 21.82 -21.49
N SER A 191 1.40 21.84 -22.36
CA SER A 191 0.47 22.95 -22.47
C SER A 191 -0.36 23.13 -21.18
N LYS A 192 -0.50 22.06 -20.39
CA LYS A 192 -1.12 22.07 -19.05
C LYS A 192 -0.35 21.14 -18.14
N PRO A 193 0.15 21.61 -16.98
CA PRO A 193 0.73 20.74 -15.97
C PRO A 193 -0.32 19.73 -15.47
N LEU A 194 0.14 18.51 -15.18
CA LEU A 194 -0.73 17.49 -14.59
C LEU A 194 -1.32 17.96 -13.26
N PRO A 195 -2.57 17.60 -12.96
CA PRO A 195 -3.14 17.84 -11.65
C PRO A 195 -2.30 17.17 -10.55
N PHE A 196 -1.98 17.92 -9.49
CA PHE A 196 -1.16 17.42 -8.37
C PHE A 196 -1.60 16.09 -7.77
N PRO A 197 -2.91 15.75 -7.66
CA PRO A 197 -3.32 14.45 -7.13
C PRO A 197 -2.79 13.23 -7.91
N VAL A 198 -2.43 13.41 -9.18
CA VAL A 198 -1.89 12.32 -10.01
C VAL A 198 -0.50 11.90 -9.54
N ILE A 199 0.32 12.83 -9.05
CA ILE A 199 1.72 12.58 -8.68
C ILE A 199 1.84 11.54 -7.55
N PRO A 200 1.23 11.72 -6.36
CA PRO A 200 1.31 10.71 -5.30
C PRO A 200 0.70 9.35 -5.68
N LEU A 201 -0.33 9.33 -6.55
CA LEU A 201 -0.88 8.06 -7.06
C LEU A 201 0.10 7.33 -7.98
N THR A 202 0.84 8.07 -8.79
CA THR A 202 1.86 7.51 -9.67
C THR A 202 3.06 7.00 -8.87
N VAL A 203 3.50 7.79 -7.88
CA VAL A 203 4.61 7.43 -6.97
C VAL A 203 4.31 6.13 -6.25
N ILE A 204 3.15 6.05 -5.56
CA ILE A 204 2.81 4.84 -4.81
C ILE A 204 2.62 3.62 -5.72
N ALA A 205 2.15 3.81 -6.95
CA ALA A 205 2.02 2.70 -7.89
C ALA A 205 3.38 2.11 -8.29
N ILE A 206 4.42 2.95 -8.42
CA ILE A 206 5.80 2.49 -8.66
C ILE A 206 6.33 1.77 -7.42
N ASP A 207 6.26 2.41 -6.27
CA ASP A 207 6.77 1.88 -5.01
C ASP A 207 6.18 0.50 -4.71
N MET A 208 4.87 0.36 -4.89
CA MET A 208 4.18 -0.90 -4.63
C MET A 208 4.51 -2.01 -5.63
N ILE A 209 4.77 -1.70 -6.90
CA ILE A 209 5.24 -2.73 -7.86
C ILE A 209 6.63 -3.22 -7.43
N ILE A 210 7.55 -2.31 -7.15
CA ILE A 210 8.93 -2.64 -6.74
C ILE A 210 8.92 -3.44 -5.43
N ALA A 211 8.06 -3.08 -4.49
CA ALA A 211 7.99 -3.70 -3.18
C ALA A 211 7.27 -5.06 -3.18
N THR A 212 6.17 -5.18 -3.93
CA THR A 212 5.29 -6.36 -3.86
C THR A 212 5.84 -7.55 -4.64
N VAL A 213 6.63 -7.32 -5.70
CA VAL A 213 7.18 -8.43 -6.50
C VAL A 213 8.13 -9.32 -5.69
N PRO A 214 9.13 -8.81 -4.95
CA PRO A 214 9.97 -9.64 -4.09
C PRO A 214 9.17 -10.36 -2.99
N LEU A 215 8.19 -9.67 -2.38
CA LEU A 215 7.30 -10.31 -1.41
C LEU A 215 6.53 -11.47 -2.02
N ALA A 216 6.00 -11.33 -3.23
CA ALA A 216 5.28 -12.42 -3.90
C ALA A 216 6.18 -13.64 -4.11
N VAL A 217 7.46 -13.45 -4.45
CA VAL A 217 8.45 -14.54 -4.54
C VAL A 217 8.61 -15.23 -3.19
N LEU A 218 8.79 -14.47 -2.10
CA LEU A 218 8.91 -15.04 -0.75
C LEU A 218 7.64 -15.83 -0.36
N LEU A 219 6.45 -15.30 -0.63
CA LEU A 219 5.20 -15.98 -0.32
C LEU A 219 5.03 -17.28 -1.12
N VAL A 220 5.44 -17.32 -2.38
CA VAL A 220 5.47 -18.54 -3.18
C VAL A 220 6.47 -19.54 -2.60
N GLN A 221 7.68 -19.13 -2.23
CA GLN A 221 8.64 -19.99 -1.54
C GLN A 221 8.04 -20.56 -0.24
N ASN A 222 7.34 -19.76 0.51
CA ASN A 222 6.65 -20.18 1.72
C ASN A 222 5.58 -21.25 1.42
N LEU A 223 4.78 -21.10 0.38
CA LEU A 223 3.82 -22.13 -0.04
C LEU A 223 4.49 -23.43 -0.45
N VAL A 224 5.61 -23.33 -1.19
CA VAL A 224 6.39 -24.52 -1.59
C VAL A 224 6.99 -25.20 -0.35
N GLN A 225 7.48 -24.45 0.64
CA GLN A 225 8.04 -25.01 1.87
C GLN A 225 7.00 -25.75 2.72
N ILE A 226 5.74 -25.31 2.73
CA ILE A 226 4.67 -26.04 3.41
C ILE A 226 4.46 -27.43 2.79
N ILE A 227 4.65 -27.56 1.47
CA ILE A 227 4.51 -28.82 0.73
C ILE A 227 5.79 -29.66 0.80
N ASN A 228 6.95 -29.00 0.75
CA ASN A 228 8.27 -29.61 0.82
C ASN A 228 9.07 -29.01 1.99
N PRO A 229 8.98 -29.59 3.20
CA PRO A 229 9.66 -29.07 4.39
C PRO A 229 11.20 -29.08 4.31
N ASP A 230 11.79 -29.82 3.39
CA ASP A 230 13.25 -29.86 3.19
C ASP A 230 13.79 -28.57 2.54
N LEU A 231 12.91 -27.73 1.98
CA LEU A 231 13.29 -26.43 1.46
C LEU A 231 13.60 -25.49 2.64
N SER A 232 14.84 -25.07 2.77
CA SER A 232 15.23 -24.06 3.75
C SER A 232 15.21 -22.66 3.13
N VAL A 233 14.72 -21.69 3.88
CA VAL A 233 14.79 -20.26 3.54
C VAL A 233 15.58 -19.56 4.63
N ASP A 234 16.55 -18.74 4.26
CA ASP A 234 17.31 -17.94 5.23
C ASP A 234 16.39 -16.96 5.96
N PRO A 235 16.27 -17.02 7.31
CA PRO A 235 15.34 -16.17 8.06
C PRO A 235 15.64 -14.68 7.94
N LEU A 236 16.92 -14.29 7.88
CA LEU A 236 17.31 -12.90 7.75
C LEU A 236 16.97 -12.36 6.35
N LEU A 237 17.21 -13.15 5.30
CA LEU A 237 16.79 -12.80 3.95
C LEU A 237 15.28 -12.68 3.84
N ALA A 238 14.53 -13.63 4.39
CA ALA A 238 13.05 -13.59 4.41
C ALA A 238 12.54 -12.34 5.12
N LYS A 239 13.14 -11.96 6.26
CA LYS A 239 12.79 -10.75 7.00
C LYS A 239 13.12 -9.46 6.22
N ASN A 240 14.26 -9.42 5.54
CA ASN A 240 14.62 -8.30 4.68
C ASN A 240 13.63 -8.13 3.52
N ILE A 241 13.25 -9.22 2.84
CA ILE A 241 12.26 -9.19 1.75
C ILE A 241 10.89 -8.77 2.27
N LEU A 242 10.47 -9.27 3.45
CA LEU A 242 9.22 -8.84 4.06
C LEU A 242 9.21 -7.33 4.32
N TRP A 243 10.28 -6.77 4.90
CA TRP A 243 10.34 -5.35 5.22
C TRP A 243 10.64 -4.47 4.01
N TRP A 244 11.25 -5.00 2.96
CA TRP A 244 11.29 -4.35 1.65
C TRP A 244 9.89 -4.00 1.14
N PHE A 245 8.90 -4.82 1.43
CA PHE A 245 7.49 -4.54 1.19
C PHE A 245 6.86 -3.80 2.38
N GLY A 246 7.16 -4.21 3.61
CA GLY A 246 6.50 -3.76 4.83
C GLY A 246 6.65 -2.27 5.09
N HIS A 247 7.76 -1.66 4.68
CA HIS A 247 7.90 -0.22 4.77
C HIS A 247 7.08 0.51 3.69
N PRO A 248 7.24 0.26 2.39
CA PRO A 248 6.44 0.94 1.37
C PRO A 248 4.93 0.74 1.51
N VAL A 249 4.46 -0.38 2.01
CA VAL A 249 3.02 -0.66 2.10
C VAL A 249 2.26 0.29 3.04
N VAL A 250 2.90 0.87 4.05
CA VAL A 250 2.24 1.87 4.92
C VAL A 250 1.88 3.12 4.13
N TYR A 251 2.64 3.46 3.10
CA TYR A 251 2.36 4.58 2.22
C TYR A 251 1.25 4.29 1.20
N LEU A 252 0.86 3.00 1.02
CA LEU A 252 -0.32 2.65 0.24
C LEU A 252 -1.58 3.35 0.77
N LEU A 253 -1.66 3.57 2.08
CA LEU A 253 -2.77 4.33 2.67
C LEU A 253 -2.53 5.84 2.62
N LEU A 254 -1.31 6.29 2.90
CA LEU A 254 -0.99 7.71 3.04
C LEU A 254 -1.00 8.46 1.70
N PHE A 255 -0.32 7.96 0.67
CA PHE A 255 -0.15 8.70 -0.58
C PHE A 255 -1.46 8.92 -1.35
N PRO A 256 -2.36 7.93 -1.49
CA PRO A 256 -3.67 8.20 -2.06
C PRO A 256 -4.54 9.13 -1.20
N ALA A 257 -4.41 9.08 0.14
CA ALA A 257 -5.09 10.04 1.01
C ALA A 257 -4.61 11.47 0.77
N VAL A 258 -3.29 11.67 0.60
CA VAL A 258 -2.73 12.99 0.22
C VAL A 258 -3.24 13.43 -1.16
N ALA A 259 -3.38 12.51 -2.12
CA ALA A 259 -4.00 12.81 -3.40
C ALA A 259 -5.44 13.34 -3.25
N VAL A 260 -6.22 12.75 -2.34
CA VAL A 260 -7.56 13.25 -1.98
C VAL A 260 -7.49 14.67 -1.44
N TYR A 261 -6.57 14.95 -0.51
CA TYR A 261 -6.40 16.29 0.07
C TYR A 261 -5.96 17.31 -0.98
N TYR A 262 -5.06 16.98 -1.90
CA TYR A 262 -4.64 17.84 -3.00
C TYR A 262 -5.79 18.17 -3.98
N TYR A 263 -6.82 17.35 -4.02
CA TYR A 263 -8.03 17.63 -4.80
C TYR A 263 -9.05 18.44 -4.01
N LEU A 264 -9.40 17.99 -2.80
CA LEU A 264 -10.51 18.56 -2.03
C LEU A 264 -10.17 19.93 -1.44
N ILE A 265 -8.99 20.10 -0.84
CA ILE A 265 -8.64 21.33 -0.13
C ILE A 265 -8.60 22.55 -1.08
N PRO A 266 -7.87 22.51 -2.21
CA PRO A 266 -7.91 23.62 -3.17
C PRO A 266 -9.30 23.90 -3.72
N LYS A 267 -10.08 22.83 -3.97
CA LYS A 267 -11.45 22.96 -4.48
C LYS A 267 -12.37 23.70 -3.51
N TYR A 268 -12.37 23.34 -2.23
CA TYR A 268 -13.24 23.96 -1.23
C TYR A 268 -12.70 25.30 -0.74
N ALA A 269 -11.39 25.50 -0.69
CA ALA A 269 -10.75 26.78 -0.46
C ALA A 269 -10.95 27.76 -1.64
N LYS A 270 -11.40 27.26 -2.82
CA LYS A 270 -11.52 28.02 -4.08
C LYS A 270 -10.21 28.69 -4.50
N ARG A 271 -9.09 28.03 -4.29
CA ARG A 271 -7.74 28.56 -4.52
C ARG A 271 -6.82 27.48 -5.07
N PRO A 272 -5.84 27.85 -5.91
CA PRO A 272 -4.84 26.88 -6.37
C PRO A 272 -3.95 26.42 -5.21
N LEU A 273 -3.45 25.19 -5.30
CA LEU A 273 -2.49 24.64 -4.36
C LEU A 273 -1.21 25.48 -4.35
N VAL A 274 -0.75 25.86 -3.16
CA VAL A 274 0.47 26.68 -2.98
C VAL A 274 1.70 25.81 -3.23
N ALA A 275 2.76 26.41 -3.86
CA ALA A 275 4.09 25.82 -4.01
C ALA A 275 4.16 24.49 -4.82
N GLY A 276 3.35 24.36 -5.88
CA GLY A 276 3.27 23.12 -6.66
C GLY A 276 4.58 22.55 -7.19
N GLY A 277 5.53 23.38 -7.65
CA GLY A 277 6.84 22.90 -8.11
C GLY A 277 7.66 22.26 -6.99
N VAL A 278 7.60 22.81 -5.79
CA VAL A 278 8.29 22.28 -4.60
C VAL A 278 7.69 20.92 -4.20
N ILE A 279 6.36 20.78 -4.30
CA ILE A 279 5.67 19.52 -4.04
C ILE A 279 6.12 18.44 -5.03
N ALA A 280 6.26 18.77 -6.31
CA ALA A 280 6.75 17.81 -7.31
C ALA A 280 8.15 17.28 -6.97
N VAL A 281 9.07 18.16 -6.50
CA VAL A 281 10.39 17.74 -5.99
C VAL A 281 10.27 16.81 -4.81
N ALA A 282 9.42 17.16 -3.84
CA ALA A 282 9.21 16.36 -2.64
C ALA A 282 8.76 14.93 -2.98
N TRP A 283 7.83 14.76 -3.92
CA TRP A 283 7.38 13.43 -4.35
C TRP A 283 8.44 12.64 -5.11
N THR A 284 9.33 13.30 -5.84
CA THR A 284 10.51 12.64 -6.45
C THR A 284 11.45 12.09 -5.38
N VAL A 285 11.68 12.85 -4.30
CA VAL A 285 12.45 12.36 -3.15
C VAL A 285 11.74 11.18 -2.48
N ALA A 286 10.43 11.27 -2.31
CA ALA A 286 9.62 10.21 -1.70
C ALA A 286 9.76 8.86 -2.42
N VAL A 287 9.71 8.83 -3.77
CA VAL A 287 9.89 7.61 -4.57
C VAL A 287 11.21 6.89 -4.26
N ILE A 288 12.28 7.65 -4.12
CA ILE A 288 13.62 7.08 -3.88
C ILE A 288 13.76 6.63 -2.43
N ALA A 289 13.44 7.52 -1.50
CA ALA A 289 13.61 7.26 -0.07
C ALA A 289 12.71 6.14 0.41
N ASN A 290 11.46 6.08 -0.06
CA ASN A 290 10.48 5.09 0.36
C ASN A 290 10.88 3.64 0.05
N VAL A 291 11.50 3.40 -1.10
CA VAL A 291 11.99 2.07 -1.47
C VAL A 291 13.26 1.70 -0.70
N LEU A 292 14.16 2.67 -0.46
CA LEU A 292 15.47 2.38 0.12
C LEU A 292 15.49 2.28 1.65
N VAL A 293 14.49 2.77 2.34
CA VAL A 293 14.50 2.94 3.81
C VAL A 293 14.14 1.68 4.59
N TRP A 294 13.75 0.55 3.93
CA TRP A 294 13.25 -0.66 4.60
C TRP A 294 14.16 -1.20 5.70
N ALA A 295 15.48 -1.04 5.55
CA ALA A 295 16.45 -1.67 6.44
C ALA A 295 16.44 -1.06 7.86
N HIS A 296 15.78 0.09 8.08
CA HIS A 296 15.60 0.62 9.43
C HIS A 296 14.70 -0.26 10.33
N HIS A 297 13.94 -1.19 9.74
CA HIS A 297 13.18 -2.19 10.49
C HIS A 297 14.00 -3.40 10.92
N VAL A 298 15.18 -3.60 10.36
CA VAL A 298 15.96 -4.85 10.50
C VAL A 298 17.42 -4.64 10.93
N TYR A 299 17.86 -3.42 11.20
CA TYR A 299 19.27 -3.16 11.49
C TYR A 299 19.80 -3.90 12.75
N LEU A 300 18.94 -4.16 13.73
CA LEU A 300 19.28 -4.92 14.94
C LEU A 300 19.31 -6.45 14.72
N ASP A 301 18.82 -6.95 13.60
CA ASP A 301 18.75 -8.37 13.31
C ASP A 301 20.06 -8.91 12.72
N TYR A 302 20.96 -8.04 12.30
CA TYR A 302 22.28 -8.45 11.81
C TYR A 302 23.14 -8.95 12.96
N PRO A 303 23.93 -10.03 12.75
CA PRO A 303 24.62 -10.73 13.84
C PRO A 303 25.78 -9.96 14.41
N ASP A 304 26.31 -8.97 13.72
CA ASP A 304 27.48 -8.21 14.17
C ASP A 304 27.24 -6.70 14.23
N HIS A 305 27.90 -6.06 15.19
CA HIS A 305 27.75 -4.64 15.45
C HIS A 305 28.23 -3.74 14.30
N THR A 306 29.15 -4.21 13.45
CA THR A 306 29.67 -3.45 12.32
C THR A 306 28.57 -3.24 11.28
N HIS A 307 27.89 -4.33 10.87
CA HIS A 307 26.76 -4.24 9.95
C HIS A 307 25.58 -3.48 10.57
N GLN A 308 25.28 -3.72 11.85
CA GLN A 308 24.24 -2.95 12.56
C GLN A 308 24.52 -1.44 12.49
N GLY A 309 25.77 -1.03 12.82
CA GLY A 309 26.18 0.38 12.81
C GLY A 309 26.16 0.99 11.41
N LEU A 310 26.64 0.26 10.40
CA LEU A 310 26.65 0.72 9.01
C LEU A 310 25.21 0.95 8.49
N ILE A 311 24.33 -0.03 8.67
CA ILE A 311 22.95 0.06 8.20
C ILE A 311 22.21 1.18 8.95
N ASN A 312 22.38 1.29 10.26
CA ASN A 312 21.77 2.36 11.05
C ASN A 312 22.24 3.74 10.55
N THR A 313 23.54 3.92 10.30
CA THR A 313 24.11 5.18 9.81
C THR A 313 23.55 5.54 8.41
N LEU A 314 23.34 4.58 7.53
CA LEU A 314 22.78 4.82 6.20
C LEU A 314 21.26 5.06 6.25
N MET A 315 20.55 4.35 7.11
CA MET A 315 19.06 4.39 7.14
C MET A 315 18.52 5.60 7.89
N GLN A 316 19.24 6.16 8.87
CA GLN A 316 18.78 7.36 9.58
C GLN A 316 18.55 8.56 8.65
N PRO A 317 19.51 9.00 7.81
CA PRO A 317 19.26 10.09 6.86
C PRO A 317 18.12 9.79 5.90
N MET A 318 17.99 8.54 5.42
CA MET A 318 16.90 8.12 4.55
C MET A 318 15.53 8.22 5.24
N THR A 319 15.44 7.78 6.51
CA THR A 319 14.23 7.91 7.32
C THR A 319 13.84 9.38 7.50
N PHE A 320 14.80 10.24 7.86
CA PHE A 320 14.55 11.66 8.01
C PHE A 320 14.19 12.35 6.70
N SER A 321 14.70 11.88 5.55
CA SER A 321 14.36 12.45 4.25
C SER A 321 12.87 12.33 3.91
N LEU A 322 12.16 11.34 4.46
CA LEU A 322 10.70 11.15 4.28
C LEU A 322 9.87 12.22 5.04
N VAL A 323 10.47 12.97 5.97
CA VAL A 323 9.82 14.13 6.57
C VAL A 323 9.63 15.25 5.55
N ILE A 324 10.52 15.36 4.54
CA ILE A 324 10.48 16.44 3.54
C ILE A 324 9.16 16.42 2.74
N PRO A 325 8.76 15.34 2.05
CA PRO A 325 7.50 15.31 1.32
C PRO A 325 6.28 15.50 2.22
N SER A 326 6.32 14.96 3.43
CA SER A 326 5.24 15.10 4.42
C SER A 326 5.09 16.53 4.89
N ALA A 327 6.17 17.18 5.32
CA ALA A 327 6.17 18.56 5.78
C ALA A 327 5.75 19.53 4.65
N LEU A 328 6.32 19.40 3.46
CA LEU A 328 5.99 20.24 2.33
C LEU A 328 4.51 20.08 1.92
N SER A 329 3.96 18.86 2.00
CA SER A 329 2.54 18.61 1.73
C SER A 329 1.66 19.31 2.77
N ILE A 330 1.96 19.15 4.07
CA ILE A 330 1.22 19.78 5.17
C ILE A 330 1.27 21.31 5.03
N TYR A 331 2.44 21.90 4.86
CA TYR A 331 2.59 23.35 4.71
C TYR A 331 1.83 23.87 3.49
N SER A 332 1.96 23.20 2.34
CA SER A 332 1.27 23.59 1.12
C SER A 332 -0.24 23.59 1.30
N LEU A 333 -0.81 22.55 1.89
CA LEU A 333 -2.25 22.46 2.16
C LEU A 333 -2.71 23.51 3.17
N THR A 334 -1.95 23.72 4.26
CA THR A 334 -2.24 24.71 5.28
C THR A 334 -2.22 26.13 4.69
N PHE A 335 -1.18 26.49 3.95
CA PHE A 335 -1.12 27.81 3.33
C PHE A 335 -2.16 28.01 2.22
N THR A 336 -2.59 26.94 1.56
CA THR A 336 -3.71 27.02 0.61
C THR A 336 -5.01 27.44 1.30
N VAL A 337 -5.23 27.02 2.55
CA VAL A 337 -6.40 27.41 3.35
C VAL A 337 -6.22 28.82 3.93
N LEU A 338 -5.05 29.10 4.52
CA LEU A 338 -4.81 30.35 5.27
C LEU A 338 -4.59 31.58 4.41
N ARG A 339 -4.24 31.43 3.14
CA ARG A 339 -4.05 32.57 2.24
C ARG A 339 -5.37 33.31 2.04
N SER A 340 -5.55 34.42 2.72
CA SER A 340 -6.68 35.34 2.61
C SER A 340 -6.60 36.19 1.34
#